data_f5911cd1fd5603e2f5697e54f1ca74f4
#
_entry.id   f5911cd1fd5603e2f5697e54f1ca74f4
#
_cell.length_a   1.000
_cell.length_b   1.000
_cell.length_c   1.000
_cell.angle_alpha   90.00
_cell.angle_beta   90.00
_cell.angle_gamma   90.00
#
_symmetry.space_group_name_H-M   'P 1'
#
loop_
_entity.id
_entity.type
_entity.pdbx_description
1 polymer ?
#
loop_
_entity_poly.entity_id
_entity_poly.type
_entity_poly.pdbx_seq_one_letter_code
_entity_poly.pdbx_strand_id
1 'polypeptide(L)'
;MNFIAFKRLVLSLLMLVFSQINAQSIRKDYREMTDYEKTELVNAFYTIRSTTPDRITDMANFHMDFFNYDNIDPDVLDIHFNLPDEPEKEIFLAWHRRFIFEMEQVMQAINPRISIPFWDSSQDQSPSAALWDEDFMGSFNSNWGLGRRLGLYNDLPSPSNVSNLMLETDFFEFSDDFERQTPHSGAHRWVSGAMITSASPRDPVFYLHHAYIDKLWHDWEELHHTSFYLRNDMIRYDGTYVFGGETLPVVDPNDILDSRALGVFYAENELAELDNYIISNTYNDPEYFYYQYTIQAGANFVATPGSSAVIESVNEVVLQPGFLAQSGAELLVTIDDQSSSTLLAKSTSVSDKREVNPFDPVELEQVWLWSEGDVDPDDAVVIIKTFPNPFDSHITIKLDKKRDCVIEIYNMVGALIKQVVFEFTDTLEVKNLYGLAPGTYVIKVVDSHGKTLVVKKVIKM
;
A
#
# COMPACT_ATOMS: atom_id res chain seq x y z
N MET A 1 -5.38 -54.05 -2.33
CA MET A 1 -5.48 -52.58 -2.39
C MET A 1 -4.71 -52.13 -3.61
N ASN A 2 -5.43 -51.65 -4.67
CA ASN A 2 -4.86 -51.43 -5.98
C ASN A 2 -3.87 -50.25 -6.01
N PHE A 3 -2.70 -50.47 -6.57
CA PHE A 3 -1.62 -49.52 -6.76
C PHE A 3 -2.07 -48.19 -7.42
N ILE A 4 -3.15 -48.26 -8.21
CA ILE A 4 -3.77 -47.10 -8.88
C ILE A 4 -4.56 -46.23 -7.87
N ALA A 5 -5.18 -46.81 -6.85
CA ALA A 5 -5.88 -46.09 -5.80
C ALA A 5 -4.92 -45.35 -4.86
N PHE A 6 -3.74 -45.94 -4.59
CA PHE A 6 -2.69 -45.31 -3.82
C PHE A 6 -2.05 -44.11 -4.53
N LYS A 7 -1.81 -44.24 -5.88
CA LYS A 7 -1.31 -43.09 -6.68
C LYS A 7 -2.33 -41.95 -6.76
N ARG A 8 -3.63 -42.23 -6.80
CA ARG A 8 -4.66 -41.18 -6.80
C ARG A 8 -4.79 -40.52 -5.42
N LEU A 9 -4.61 -41.28 -4.35
CA LEU A 9 -4.63 -40.74 -2.96
C LEU A 9 -3.39 -39.87 -2.70
N VAL A 10 -2.21 -40.24 -3.20
CA VAL A 10 -0.98 -39.45 -3.06
C VAL A 10 -1.04 -38.20 -3.96
N LEU A 11 -1.65 -38.28 -5.17
CA LEU A 11 -1.85 -37.11 -6.02
C LEU A 11 -2.89 -36.14 -5.45
N SER A 12 -3.92 -36.65 -4.75
CA SER A 12 -4.92 -35.81 -4.07
C SER A 12 -4.40 -35.20 -2.77
N LEU A 13 -3.37 -35.79 -2.15
CA LEU A 13 -2.75 -35.24 -0.94
C LEU A 13 -1.65 -34.21 -1.26
N LEU A 14 -1.17 -34.17 -2.51
CA LEU A 14 -0.18 -33.17 -2.96
C LEU A 14 -0.83 -31.88 -3.51
N MET A 15 -2.16 -31.80 -3.55
CA MET A 15 -2.91 -30.62 -4.00
C MET A 15 -3.47 -29.78 -2.84
N LEU A 16 -3.08 -30.01 -1.60
CA LEU A 16 -3.66 -29.33 -0.44
C LEU A 16 -2.64 -28.66 0.46
N VAL A 17 -1.60 -28.06 -0.13
CA VAL A 17 -0.82 -27.03 0.55
C VAL A 17 -0.59 -25.91 -0.47
N PHE A 18 -1.65 -25.24 -0.87
CA PHE A 18 -1.50 -23.84 -1.19
C PHE A 18 -1.41 -23.11 0.15
N SER A 19 -0.19 -22.87 0.61
CA SER A 19 0.08 -21.79 1.53
C SER A 19 -0.65 -20.57 0.97
N GLN A 20 -1.53 -19.98 1.73
CA GLN A 20 -2.03 -18.66 1.42
C GLN A 20 -0.79 -17.78 1.41
N ILE A 21 -0.28 -17.46 0.23
CA ILE A 21 0.75 -16.44 0.07
C ILE A 21 0.06 -15.17 0.55
N ASN A 22 0.34 -14.76 1.78
CA ASN A 22 -0.09 -13.45 2.24
C ASN A 22 0.81 -12.45 1.53
N ALA A 23 0.28 -11.82 0.51
CA ALA A 23 0.97 -10.79 -0.23
C ALA A 23 1.20 -9.60 0.69
N GLN A 24 2.44 -9.21 0.87
CA GLN A 24 2.80 -7.95 1.49
C GLN A 24 3.21 -7.00 0.39
N SER A 25 2.77 -5.76 0.48
CA SER A 25 2.94 -4.81 -0.60
C SER A 25 3.24 -3.42 -0.08
N ILE A 26 4.24 -2.79 -0.67
CA ILE A 26 4.45 -1.35 -0.54
C ILE A 26 4.02 -0.73 -1.86
N ARG A 27 2.78 -0.24 -1.92
CA ARG A 27 2.22 0.45 -3.07
C ARG A 27 2.75 1.87 -3.13
N LYS A 28 3.14 2.31 -4.33
CA LYS A 28 3.78 3.59 -4.60
C LYS A 28 3.15 4.27 -5.80
N ASP A 29 3.39 5.56 -5.97
CA ASP A 29 3.08 6.23 -7.22
C ASP A 29 3.85 5.56 -8.37
N TYR A 30 3.19 5.33 -9.53
CA TYR A 30 3.86 4.70 -10.68
C TYR A 30 5.08 5.50 -11.17
N ARG A 31 5.14 6.80 -10.87
CA ARG A 31 6.26 7.68 -11.19
C ARG A 31 7.52 7.38 -10.37
N GLU A 32 7.35 6.72 -9.23
CA GLU A 32 8.45 6.26 -8.37
C GLU A 32 8.96 4.86 -8.75
N MET A 33 8.35 4.20 -9.74
CA MET A 33 8.80 2.89 -10.19
C MET A 33 10.08 2.99 -11.00
N THR A 34 11.00 2.06 -10.77
CA THR A 34 12.15 1.83 -11.65
C THR A 34 11.70 1.21 -12.99
N ASP A 35 12.54 1.30 -14.02
CA ASP A 35 12.29 0.62 -15.30
C ASP A 35 12.18 -0.89 -15.13
N TYR A 36 12.93 -1.47 -14.17
CA TYR A 36 12.83 -2.87 -13.81
C TYR A 36 11.44 -3.21 -13.26
N GLU A 37 10.94 -2.47 -12.29
CA GLU A 37 9.61 -2.70 -11.70
C GLU A 37 8.49 -2.55 -12.74
N LYS A 38 8.56 -1.55 -13.63
CA LYS A 38 7.62 -1.38 -14.74
C LYS A 38 7.63 -2.60 -15.67
N THR A 39 8.83 -3.07 -16.02
CA THR A 39 9.00 -4.25 -16.87
C THR A 39 8.42 -5.50 -16.23
N GLU A 40 8.69 -5.75 -14.95
CA GLU A 40 8.18 -6.90 -14.22
C GLU A 40 6.64 -6.86 -14.08
N LEU A 41 6.08 -5.69 -13.80
CA LEU A 41 4.62 -5.52 -13.73
C LEU A 41 3.96 -5.80 -15.09
N VAL A 42 4.50 -5.28 -16.17
CA VAL A 42 4.00 -5.53 -17.54
C VAL A 42 4.09 -7.02 -17.88
N ASN A 43 5.23 -7.65 -17.59
CA ASN A 43 5.44 -9.09 -17.82
C ASN A 43 4.47 -9.94 -16.98
N ALA A 44 4.20 -9.54 -15.75
CA ALA A 44 3.22 -10.24 -14.91
C ALA A 44 1.83 -10.18 -15.50
N PHE A 45 1.35 -9.04 -15.97
CA PHE A 45 0.06 -8.94 -16.67
C PHE A 45 -0.01 -9.83 -17.90
N TYR A 46 1.02 -9.86 -18.74
CA TYR A 46 1.06 -10.77 -19.89
C TYR A 46 1.08 -12.24 -19.47
N THR A 47 1.82 -12.57 -18.42
CA THR A 47 1.91 -13.93 -17.88
C THR A 47 0.55 -14.42 -17.39
N ILE A 48 -0.13 -13.65 -16.53
CA ILE A 48 -1.42 -14.05 -15.96
C ILE A 48 -2.54 -14.09 -17.00
N ARG A 49 -2.46 -13.27 -18.06
CA ARG A 49 -3.37 -13.36 -19.20
C ARG A 49 -3.16 -14.63 -20.03
N SER A 50 -1.94 -15.13 -20.07
CA SER A 50 -1.61 -16.35 -20.83
C SER A 50 -1.92 -17.65 -20.07
N THR A 51 -2.35 -17.58 -18.82
CA THR A 51 -2.73 -18.75 -18.01
C THR A 51 -4.01 -19.40 -18.52
N THR A 52 -4.29 -20.61 -18.07
CA THR A 52 -5.55 -21.29 -18.35
C THR A 52 -6.18 -21.73 -17.02
N PRO A 53 -7.27 -21.10 -16.59
CA PRO A 53 -8.00 -20.01 -17.24
C PRO A 53 -7.22 -18.67 -17.27
N ASP A 54 -7.59 -17.77 -18.20
CA ASP A 54 -7.06 -16.42 -18.29
C ASP A 54 -7.54 -15.60 -17.08
N ARG A 55 -6.64 -15.30 -16.15
CA ARG A 55 -6.98 -14.62 -14.90
C ARG A 55 -7.47 -13.17 -15.09
N ILE A 56 -7.04 -12.49 -16.14
CA ILE A 56 -7.55 -11.14 -16.46
C ILE A 56 -9.03 -11.21 -16.83
N THR A 57 -9.37 -12.19 -17.66
CA THR A 57 -10.78 -12.43 -18.03
C THR A 57 -11.61 -12.88 -16.83
N ASP A 58 -11.08 -13.74 -15.97
CA ASP A 58 -11.77 -14.19 -14.76
C ASP A 58 -12.06 -13.03 -13.82
N MET A 59 -11.08 -12.15 -13.56
CA MET A 59 -11.26 -10.97 -12.73
C MET A 59 -12.30 -10.00 -13.32
N ALA A 60 -12.28 -9.82 -14.65
CA ALA A 60 -13.27 -8.99 -15.31
C ALA A 60 -14.69 -9.59 -15.21
N ASN A 61 -14.84 -10.91 -15.37
CA ASN A 61 -16.12 -11.58 -15.21
C ASN A 61 -16.62 -11.49 -13.75
N PHE A 62 -15.73 -11.71 -12.78
CA PHE A 62 -16.05 -11.57 -11.37
C PHE A 62 -16.57 -10.17 -11.04
N HIS A 63 -15.93 -9.12 -11.56
CA HIS A 63 -16.40 -7.76 -11.42
C HIS A 63 -17.74 -7.52 -12.11
N MET A 64 -17.93 -8.06 -13.33
CA MET A 64 -19.18 -7.95 -14.09
C MET A 64 -20.39 -8.58 -13.38
N ASP A 65 -20.17 -9.66 -12.62
CA ASP A 65 -21.23 -10.36 -11.90
C ASP A 65 -21.91 -9.49 -10.82
N PHE A 66 -21.34 -8.30 -10.52
CA PHE A 66 -21.83 -7.36 -9.52
C PHE A 66 -22.45 -6.10 -10.13
N PHE A 67 -22.64 -6.04 -11.43
CA PHE A 67 -23.34 -4.93 -12.05
C PHE A 67 -24.80 -5.30 -12.34
N ASN A 68 -25.71 -4.64 -11.63
CA ASN A 68 -27.15 -4.77 -11.84
C ASN A 68 -27.72 -3.41 -12.28
N TYR A 69 -27.27 -2.92 -13.43
CA TYR A 69 -27.58 -1.58 -13.94
C TYR A 69 -29.06 -1.20 -13.94
N ASP A 70 -29.93 -2.18 -14.07
CA ASP A 70 -31.37 -1.94 -14.23
C ASP A 70 -32.19 -2.39 -13.01
N ASN A 71 -31.57 -2.81 -11.92
CA ASN A 71 -32.23 -3.43 -10.76
C ASN A 71 -33.24 -4.51 -11.16
N ILE A 72 -32.94 -5.24 -12.23
CA ILE A 72 -33.85 -6.23 -12.80
C ILE A 72 -33.92 -7.47 -11.91
N ASP A 73 -32.82 -7.79 -11.25
CA ASP A 73 -32.74 -8.91 -10.32
C ASP A 73 -32.53 -8.40 -8.90
N PRO A 74 -33.55 -8.44 -8.04
CA PRO A 74 -33.44 -7.97 -6.67
C PRO A 74 -32.54 -8.84 -5.78
N ASP A 75 -32.17 -10.04 -6.27
CA ASP A 75 -31.25 -10.95 -5.56
C ASP A 75 -29.79 -10.73 -5.96
N VAL A 76 -29.53 -9.87 -6.95
CA VAL A 76 -28.16 -9.47 -7.36
C VAL A 76 -27.86 -8.11 -6.79
N LEU A 77 -27.01 -8.08 -5.79
CA LEU A 77 -26.52 -6.84 -5.18
C LEU A 77 -25.46 -6.22 -6.10
N ASP A 78 -25.60 -4.93 -6.37
CA ASP A 78 -24.63 -4.15 -7.13
C ASP A 78 -23.69 -3.44 -6.16
N ILE A 79 -22.39 -3.62 -6.30
CA ILE A 79 -21.38 -2.91 -5.51
C ILE A 79 -21.13 -1.49 -6.00
N HIS A 80 -21.83 -1.08 -7.05
CA HIS A 80 -21.75 0.25 -7.66
C HIS A 80 -23.10 0.97 -7.55
N PHE A 81 -23.06 2.23 -7.56
CA PHE A 81 -24.01 3.31 -7.26
C PHE A 81 -25.48 3.21 -7.71
N ASN A 82 -26.05 2.07 -8.04
CA ASN A 82 -27.39 2.07 -8.63
C ASN A 82 -28.55 2.15 -7.63
N LEU A 83 -28.29 1.99 -6.35
CA LEU A 83 -29.32 2.00 -5.33
C LEU A 83 -29.15 3.22 -4.41
N PRO A 84 -30.14 4.12 -4.31
CA PRO A 84 -30.12 5.18 -3.33
C PRO A 84 -30.34 4.61 -1.92
N ASP A 85 -29.57 5.07 -0.95
CA ASP A 85 -29.68 4.76 0.49
C ASP A 85 -29.28 3.31 0.88
N GLU A 86 -28.35 2.69 0.17
CA GLU A 86 -28.21 1.24 0.24
C GLU A 86 -26.89 0.73 0.79
N PRO A 87 -26.93 -0.50 1.32
CA PRO A 87 -25.78 -1.18 1.93
C PRO A 87 -24.57 -1.32 1.02
N GLU A 88 -24.75 -1.34 -0.28
CA GLU A 88 -23.71 -1.53 -1.29
C GLU A 88 -22.68 -0.39 -1.27
N LYS A 89 -23.13 0.82 -0.98
CA LYS A 89 -22.25 1.97 -0.82
C LYS A 89 -21.23 1.76 0.30
N GLU A 90 -21.60 1.03 1.34
CA GLU A 90 -20.73 0.72 2.45
C GLU A 90 -19.56 -0.17 2.00
N ILE A 91 -19.80 -1.10 1.10
CA ILE A 91 -18.80 -2.12 0.74
C ILE A 91 -18.02 -1.80 -0.52
N PHE A 92 -18.37 -0.75 -1.28
CA PHE A 92 -17.67 -0.38 -2.52
C PHE A 92 -16.14 -0.32 -2.33
N LEU A 93 -15.68 0.45 -1.34
CA LEU A 93 -14.25 0.63 -1.08
C LEU A 93 -13.61 -0.66 -0.55
N ALA A 94 -14.24 -1.33 0.44
CA ALA A 94 -13.72 -2.56 1.01
C ALA A 94 -13.66 -3.70 -0.02
N TRP A 95 -14.69 -3.81 -0.87
CA TRP A 95 -14.73 -4.81 -1.92
C TRP A 95 -13.60 -4.61 -2.93
N HIS A 96 -13.39 -3.39 -3.41
CA HIS A 96 -12.32 -3.09 -4.36
C HIS A 96 -10.94 -3.22 -3.73
N ARG A 97 -10.74 -2.86 -2.45
CA ARG A 97 -9.51 -3.14 -1.69
C ARG A 97 -9.17 -4.63 -1.75
N ARG A 98 -10.14 -5.49 -1.43
CA ARG A 98 -9.95 -6.93 -1.48
C ARG A 98 -9.73 -7.43 -2.91
N PHE A 99 -10.46 -6.91 -3.88
CA PHE A 99 -10.37 -7.30 -5.28
C PHE A 99 -8.98 -7.03 -5.88
N ILE A 100 -8.42 -5.83 -5.67
CA ILE A 100 -7.06 -5.53 -6.16
C ILE A 100 -5.99 -6.31 -5.40
N PHE A 101 -6.20 -6.60 -4.12
CA PHE A 101 -5.33 -7.46 -3.34
C PHE A 101 -5.26 -8.88 -3.90
N GLU A 102 -6.37 -9.49 -4.32
CA GLU A 102 -6.37 -10.80 -5.00
C GLU A 102 -5.50 -10.80 -6.27
N MET A 103 -5.59 -9.75 -7.07
CA MET A 103 -4.74 -9.62 -8.27
C MET A 103 -3.26 -9.47 -7.88
N GLU A 104 -2.96 -8.69 -6.88
CA GLU A 104 -1.61 -8.48 -6.40
C GLU A 104 -0.96 -9.78 -5.90
N GLN A 105 -1.72 -10.62 -5.18
CA GLN A 105 -1.26 -11.96 -4.78
C GLN A 105 -0.92 -12.85 -5.97
N VAL A 106 -1.73 -12.84 -7.01
CA VAL A 106 -1.44 -13.60 -8.24
C VAL A 106 -0.15 -13.11 -8.91
N MET A 107 0.11 -11.80 -8.90
CA MET A 107 1.35 -11.23 -9.43
C MET A 107 2.55 -11.58 -8.56
N GLN A 108 2.41 -11.55 -7.25
CA GLN A 108 3.50 -11.85 -6.31
C GLN A 108 3.87 -13.33 -6.31
N ALA A 109 2.96 -14.22 -6.67
CA ALA A 109 3.30 -15.62 -6.94
C ALA A 109 4.28 -15.78 -8.12
N ILE A 110 4.35 -14.79 -9.04
CA ILE A 110 5.32 -14.75 -10.14
C ILE A 110 6.62 -14.10 -9.67
N ASN A 111 6.52 -12.95 -9.02
CA ASN A 111 7.66 -12.20 -8.48
C ASN A 111 7.22 -11.45 -7.20
N PRO A 112 7.73 -11.83 -6.02
CA PRO A 112 7.30 -11.25 -4.74
C PRO A 112 7.63 -9.76 -4.58
N ARG A 113 8.49 -9.19 -5.44
CA ARG A 113 8.79 -7.75 -5.46
C ARG A 113 7.72 -6.90 -6.16
N ILE A 114 6.76 -7.54 -6.84
CA ILE A 114 5.70 -6.78 -7.52
C ILE A 114 4.73 -6.24 -6.48
N SER A 115 4.50 -4.94 -6.54
CA SER A 115 3.35 -4.26 -5.95
C SER A 115 2.57 -3.53 -7.04
N ILE A 116 1.25 -3.46 -6.90
CA ILE A 116 0.43 -2.67 -7.81
C ILE A 116 0.65 -1.19 -7.49
N PRO A 117 1.27 -0.39 -8.38
CA PRO A 117 1.45 1.03 -8.13
C PRO A 117 0.12 1.77 -8.25
N PHE A 118 0.01 2.95 -7.68
CA PHE A 118 -1.16 3.78 -7.90
C PHE A 118 -0.90 4.88 -8.95
N TRP A 119 -1.97 5.24 -9.66
CA TRP A 119 -2.01 6.38 -10.57
C TRP A 119 -2.75 7.54 -9.89
N ASP A 120 -2.00 8.52 -9.37
CA ASP A 120 -2.58 9.76 -8.88
C ASP A 120 -3.13 10.59 -10.05
N SER A 121 -4.36 10.32 -10.40
CA SER A 121 -5.08 10.98 -11.49
C SER A 121 -5.43 12.44 -11.18
N SER A 122 -5.24 12.92 -9.96
CA SER A 122 -5.38 14.33 -9.63
C SER A 122 -4.17 15.16 -10.04
N GLN A 123 -2.99 14.53 -10.08
CA GLN A 123 -1.73 15.17 -10.41
C GLN A 123 -1.30 14.90 -11.87
N ASP A 124 -1.50 13.65 -12.33
CA ASP A 124 -1.10 13.24 -13.65
C ASP A 124 -2.30 13.05 -14.58
N GLN A 125 -2.57 14.07 -15.37
CA GLN A 125 -3.75 14.19 -16.23
C GLN A 125 -3.42 14.22 -17.72
N SER A 126 -2.14 14.01 -18.09
CA SER A 126 -1.71 14.13 -19.49
C SER A 126 -1.90 12.81 -20.24
N PRO A 127 -2.55 12.82 -21.42
CA PRO A 127 -2.56 11.66 -22.33
C PRO A 127 -1.16 11.27 -22.84
N SER A 128 -0.16 12.12 -22.64
CA SER A 128 1.25 11.88 -23.00
C SER A 128 2.14 11.65 -21.75
N ALA A 129 1.55 11.35 -20.62
CA ALA A 129 2.31 10.98 -19.43
C ALA A 129 3.00 9.62 -19.61
N ALA A 130 4.10 9.41 -18.90
CA ALA A 130 4.86 8.16 -18.94
C ALA A 130 4.03 6.90 -18.57
N LEU A 131 2.90 7.05 -17.91
CA LEU A 131 1.94 5.98 -17.68
C LEU A 131 1.50 5.31 -19.00
N TRP A 132 1.37 6.09 -20.08
CA TRP A 132 0.82 5.65 -21.37
C TRP A 132 1.89 5.27 -22.38
N ASP A 133 3.16 5.23 -21.98
CA ASP A 133 4.27 4.80 -22.84
C ASP A 133 4.09 3.35 -23.28
N GLU A 134 4.56 3.06 -24.51
CA GLU A 134 4.41 1.73 -25.14
C GLU A 134 5.17 0.60 -24.42
N ASP A 135 6.12 0.93 -23.57
CA ASP A 135 6.85 0.00 -22.71
C ASP A 135 6.22 -0.16 -21.31
N PHE A 136 5.13 0.58 -21.05
CA PHE A 136 4.37 0.46 -19.80
C PHE A 136 2.88 0.21 -20.08
N MET A 137 1.95 1.00 -19.54
CA MET A 137 0.50 0.74 -19.70
C MET A 137 0.01 0.94 -21.15
N GLY A 138 0.72 1.69 -21.97
CA GLY A 138 0.41 1.86 -23.40
C GLY A 138 0.45 0.55 -24.18
N SER A 139 1.37 -0.34 -23.82
CA SER A 139 1.56 -1.65 -24.47
C SER A 139 0.28 -2.49 -24.57
N PHE A 140 -0.65 -2.33 -23.63
CA PHE A 140 -1.86 -3.13 -23.59
C PHE A 140 -2.97 -2.64 -24.52
N ASN A 141 -2.97 -1.36 -24.90
CA ASN A 141 -4.10 -0.78 -25.62
C ASN A 141 -4.34 -1.47 -26.97
N SER A 142 -3.31 -1.59 -27.80
CA SER A 142 -3.38 -2.27 -29.08
C SER A 142 -3.37 -3.80 -28.93
N ASN A 143 -2.49 -4.33 -28.08
CA ASN A 143 -2.29 -5.77 -27.94
C ASN A 143 -3.50 -6.49 -27.35
N TRP A 144 -4.26 -5.83 -26.48
CA TRP A 144 -5.46 -6.39 -25.86
C TRP A 144 -6.77 -5.83 -26.41
N GLY A 145 -6.70 -4.88 -27.37
CA GLY A 145 -7.87 -4.30 -28.01
C GLY A 145 -8.75 -3.52 -27.03
N LEU A 146 -8.13 -2.76 -26.12
CA LEU A 146 -8.85 -2.07 -25.04
C LEU A 146 -9.66 -0.88 -25.52
N GLY A 147 -9.29 -0.27 -26.64
CA GLY A 147 -10.02 0.83 -27.26
C GLY A 147 -9.98 2.12 -26.46
N ARG A 148 -8.92 2.36 -25.70
CA ARG A 148 -8.71 3.58 -24.90
C ARG A 148 -8.74 4.83 -25.78
N ARG A 149 -9.32 5.90 -25.26
CA ARG A 149 -9.35 7.24 -25.87
C ARG A 149 -9.07 8.28 -24.80
N LEU A 150 -7.81 8.35 -24.40
CA LEU A 150 -7.36 9.18 -23.28
C LEU A 150 -7.79 10.65 -23.45
N GLY A 151 -8.37 11.20 -22.39
CA GLY A 151 -8.84 12.60 -22.38
C GLY A 151 -10.11 12.85 -23.17
N LEU A 152 -10.83 11.81 -23.65
CA LEU A 152 -12.09 11.99 -24.36
C LEU A 152 -13.13 12.75 -23.53
N TYR A 153 -13.19 12.45 -22.24
CA TYR A 153 -13.97 13.16 -21.25
C TYR A 153 -13.02 13.80 -20.27
N ASN A 154 -13.14 15.07 -20.03
CA ASN A 154 -12.24 15.82 -19.13
C ASN A 154 -12.78 15.78 -17.69
N ASP A 155 -12.76 14.59 -17.11
CA ASP A 155 -13.43 14.30 -15.82
C ASP A 155 -12.47 13.91 -14.70
N LEU A 156 -11.15 14.08 -14.86
CA LEU A 156 -10.21 13.77 -13.80
C LEU A 156 -10.33 14.74 -12.63
N PRO A 157 -10.14 14.28 -11.38
CA PRO A 157 -10.22 15.14 -10.21
C PRO A 157 -9.08 16.16 -10.21
N SER A 158 -9.36 17.37 -9.74
CA SER A 158 -8.28 18.27 -9.35
C SER A 158 -7.75 17.92 -7.96
N PRO A 159 -6.52 18.33 -7.60
CA PRO A 159 -6.02 18.17 -6.23
C PRO A 159 -6.96 18.78 -5.17
N SER A 160 -7.64 19.88 -5.51
CA SER A 160 -8.62 20.51 -4.62
C SER A 160 -9.91 19.68 -4.47
N ASN A 161 -10.34 18.98 -5.51
CA ASN A 161 -11.48 18.05 -5.39
C ASN A 161 -11.15 16.92 -4.40
N VAL A 162 -9.97 16.32 -4.53
CA VAL A 162 -9.51 15.27 -3.62
C VAL A 162 -9.40 15.82 -2.19
N SER A 163 -8.76 16.98 -2.00
CA SER A 163 -8.61 17.59 -0.68
C SER A 163 -9.97 17.89 -0.02
N ASN A 164 -10.96 18.34 -0.79
CA ASN A 164 -12.30 18.58 -0.26
C ASN A 164 -13.00 17.29 0.15
N LEU A 165 -12.88 16.25 -0.67
CA LEU A 165 -13.43 14.93 -0.36
C LEU A 165 -12.86 14.36 0.94
N MET A 166 -11.56 14.55 1.17
CA MET A 166 -10.88 14.11 2.39
C MET A 166 -11.35 14.83 3.67
N LEU A 167 -12.10 15.93 3.54
CA LEU A 167 -12.70 16.64 4.69
C LEU A 167 -14.05 16.06 5.12
N GLU A 168 -14.66 15.21 4.29
CA GLU A 168 -15.91 14.56 4.64
C GLU A 168 -15.67 13.59 5.81
N THR A 169 -16.49 13.69 6.84
CA THR A 169 -16.35 12.89 8.08
C THR A 169 -17.37 11.77 8.18
N ASP A 170 -18.43 11.82 7.39
CA ASP A 170 -19.41 10.74 7.27
C ASP A 170 -18.94 9.78 6.19
N PHE A 171 -18.77 8.51 6.56
CA PHE A 171 -18.27 7.50 5.61
C PHE A 171 -19.21 7.30 4.41
N PHE A 172 -20.51 7.37 4.62
CA PHE A 172 -21.48 7.13 3.54
C PHE A 172 -21.45 8.26 2.51
N GLU A 173 -21.39 9.50 2.98
CA GLU A 173 -21.24 10.67 2.11
C GLU A 173 -19.88 10.64 1.40
N PHE A 174 -18.81 10.30 2.12
CA PHE A 174 -17.48 10.12 1.54
C PHE A 174 -17.49 9.05 0.44
N SER A 175 -18.02 7.86 0.73
CA SER A 175 -18.04 6.75 -0.24
C SER A 175 -18.92 7.05 -1.46
N ASP A 176 -20.07 7.68 -1.28
CA ASP A 176 -20.97 8.06 -2.37
C ASP A 176 -20.34 9.12 -3.28
N ASP A 177 -19.83 10.19 -2.71
CA ASP A 177 -19.13 11.24 -3.45
C ASP A 177 -17.88 10.70 -4.15
N PHE A 178 -17.17 9.79 -3.50
CA PHE A 178 -16.00 9.14 -4.03
C PHE A 178 -16.30 8.33 -5.29
N GLU A 179 -17.33 7.48 -5.21
CA GLU A 179 -17.68 6.58 -6.30
C GLU A 179 -18.30 7.32 -7.49
N ARG A 180 -19.26 8.20 -7.23
CA ARG A 180 -20.05 8.84 -8.29
C ARG A 180 -19.34 9.99 -8.99
N GLN A 181 -18.41 10.64 -8.27
CA GLN A 181 -17.74 11.83 -8.78
C GLN A 181 -16.42 11.52 -9.48
N THR A 182 -15.62 12.56 -9.68
CA THR A 182 -14.40 12.49 -10.49
C THR A 182 -13.30 11.58 -9.94
N PRO A 183 -13.09 11.34 -8.63
CA PRO A 183 -12.02 10.45 -8.21
C PRO A 183 -12.14 9.06 -8.82
N HIS A 184 -13.31 8.44 -8.77
CA HIS A 184 -13.52 7.10 -9.34
C HIS A 184 -14.07 7.14 -10.77
N SER A 185 -15.34 7.54 -10.94
CA SER A 185 -15.99 7.44 -12.24
C SER A 185 -15.36 8.33 -13.32
N GLY A 186 -14.72 9.42 -12.92
CA GLY A 186 -14.02 10.32 -13.83
C GLY A 186 -12.83 9.66 -14.52
N ALA A 187 -12.01 8.93 -13.79
CA ALA A 187 -10.87 8.22 -14.36
C ALA A 187 -11.32 7.12 -15.36
N HIS A 188 -12.37 6.38 -15.02
CA HIS A 188 -12.96 5.41 -15.94
C HIS A 188 -13.38 6.06 -17.27
N ARG A 189 -14.08 7.19 -17.22
CA ARG A 189 -14.50 7.93 -18.41
C ARG A 189 -13.34 8.54 -19.18
N TRP A 190 -12.35 9.08 -18.47
CA TRP A 190 -11.19 9.73 -19.08
C TRP A 190 -10.34 8.75 -19.90
N VAL A 191 -10.12 7.53 -19.38
CA VAL A 191 -9.40 6.45 -20.11
C VAL A 191 -10.27 5.89 -21.23
N SER A 192 -11.59 5.74 -21.00
CA SER A 192 -12.52 5.21 -21.98
C SER A 192 -12.25 3.75 -22.38
N GLY A 193 -12.84 3.27 -23.47
CA GLY A 193 -12.65 1.89 -23.94
C GLY A 193 -13.15 0.86 -22.93
N ALA A 194 -12.34 -0.14 -22.58
CA ALA A 194 -12.72 -1.15 -21.60
C ALA A 194 -13.07 -0.53 -20.22
N MET A 195 -12.39 0.55 -19.84
CA MET A 195 -12.56 1.20 -18.54
C MET A 195 -13.97 1.76 -18.29
N ILE A 196 -14.76 2.09 -19.31
CA ILE A 196 -16.15 2.58 -19.13
C ILE A 196 -17.20 1.45 -19.12
N THR A 197 -16.77 0.21 -19.00
CA THR A 197 -17.68 -0.95 -18.99
C THR A 197 -17.57 -1.70 -17.67
N SER A 198 -18.56 -2.54 -17.37
CA SER A 198 -18.49 -3.46 -16.24
C SER A 198 -17.31 -4.43 -16.28
N ALA A 199 -16.74 -4.64 -17.48
CA ALA A 199 -15.53 -5.45 -17.69
C ALA A 199 -14.24 -4.61 -17.57
N SER A 200 -14.26 -3.47 -16.89
CA SER A 200 -13.12 -2.56 -16.73
C SER A 200 -11.83 -3.23 -16.22
N PRO A 201 -11.84 -4.29 -15.37
CA PRO A 201 -10.63 -5.00 -14.97
C PRO A 201 -9.89 -5.73 -16.10
N ARG A 202 -10.46 -5.77 -17.31
CA ARG A 202 -9.70 -6.21 -18.51
C ARG A 202 -8.57 -5.27 -18.88
N ASP A 203 -8.65 -4.04 -18.42
CA ASP A 203 -7.63 -3.02 -18.62
C ASP A 203 -6.68 -2.97 -17.42
N PRO A 204 -5.37 -3.24 -17.58
CA PRO A 204 -4.42 -3.18 -16.49
C PRO A 204 -4.43 -1.86 -15.70
N VAL A 205 -4.75 -0.74 -16.34
CA VAL A 205 -4.82 0.55 -15.64
C VAL A 205 -5.94 0.61 -14.60
N PHE A 206 -6.94 -0.27 -14.69
CA PHE A 206 -7.94 -0.43 -13.65
C PHE A 206 -7.32 -0.66 -12.27
N TYR A 207 -6.34 -1.54 -12.20
CA TYR A 207 -5.68 -1.88 -10.94
C TYR A 207 -4.88 -0.71 -10.36
N LEU A 208 -4.22 0.08 -11.22
CA LEU A 208 -3.48 1.27 -10.80
C LEU A 208 -4.43 2.37 -10.33
N HIS A 209 -5.57 2.51 -11.02
CA HIS A 209 -6.62 3.44 -10.63
C HIS A 209 -7.24 3.05 -9.28
N HIS A 210 -7.64 1.79 -9.11
CA HIS A 210 -8.21 1.32 -7.85
C HIS A 210 -7.21 1.27 -6.70
N ALA A 211 -5.90 1.12 -6.97
CA ALA A 211 -4.87 1.32 -5.97
C ALA A 211 -4.80 2.77 -5.49
N TYR A 212 -5.06 3.76 -6.37
CA TYR A 212 -5.19 5.16 -5.96
C TYR A 212 -6.47 5.40 -5.13
N ILE A 213 -7.58 4.81 -5.54
CA ILE A 213 -8.83 4.82 -4.79
C ILE A 213 -8.63 4.26 -3.38
N ASP A 214 -7.98 3.12 -3.26
CA ASP A 214 -7.67 2.46 -2.00
C ASP A 214 -6.70 3.29 -1.12
N LYS A 215 -5.71 3.94 -1.75
CA LYS A 215 -4.82 4.87 -1.05
C LYS A 215 -5.58 6.04 -0.43
N LEU A 216 -6.49 6.66 -1.18
CA LEU A 216 -7.28 7.77 -0.66
C LEU A 216 -8.19 7.32 0.49
N TRP A 217 -8.74 6.10 0.44
CA TRP A 217 -9.49 5.57 1.57
C TRP A 217 -8.58 5.28 2.77
N HIS A 218 -7.39 4.75 2.57
CA HIS A 218 -6.40 4.59 3.63
C HIS A 218 -6.07 5.94 4.28
N ASP A 219 -5.81 6.98 3.50
CA ASP A 219 -5.53 8.33 4.00
C ASP A 219 -6.73 8.91 4.77
N TRP A 220 -7.95 8.65 4.32
CA TRP A 220 -9.17 9.06 5.00
C TRP A 220 -9.31 8.37 6.37
N GLU A 221 -9.04 7.08 6.44
CA GLU A 221 -9.00 6.31 7.70
C GLU A 221 -7.98 6.90 8.69
N GLU A 222 -6.77 7.20 8.23
CA GLU A 222 -5.73 7.80 9.05
C GLU A 222 -6.12 9.20 9.55
N LEU A 223 -6.90 9.96 8.78
CA LEU A 223 -7.38 11.28 9.16
C LEU A 223 -8.49 11.24 10.20
N HIS A 224 -9.42 10.32 10.06
CA HIS A 224 -10.68 10.33 10.81
C HIS A 224 -10.69 9.33 11.98
N HIS A 225 -9.78 8.34 12.01
CA HIS A 225 -9.64 7.33 13.07
C HIS A 225 -10.97 6.75 13.54
N THR A 226 -11.81 6.38 12.59
CA THR A 226 -13.12 5.83 12.86
C THR A 226 -13.03 4.41 13.40
N SER A 227 -13.91 4.06 14.33
CA SER A 227 -14.16 2.69 14.74
C SER A 227 -15.01 1.99 13.68
N PHE A 228 -15.22 0.68 13.81
CA PHE A 228 -16.06 -0.11 12.91
C PHE A 228 -17.35 0.61 12.50
N TYR A 229 -17.52 0.84 11.21
CA TYR A 229 -18.66 1.54 10.62
C TYR A 229 -19.34 0.75 9.50
N LEU A 230 -18.68 -0.27 8.93
CA LEU A 230 -19.28 -1.13 7.92
C LEU A 230 -20.22 -2.13 8.56
N ARG A 231 -21.44 -2.23 8.04
CA ARG A 231 -22.53 -3.01 8.62
C ARG A 231 -22.91 -4.21 7.80
N ASN A 232 -22.41 -4.29 6.56
CA ASN A 232 -22.80 -5.32 5.61
C ASN A 232 -21.67 -6.27 5.33
N ASP A 233 -22.03 -7.53 5.09
CA ASP A 233 -21.10 -8.57 4.71
C ASP A 233 -20.53 -8.30 3.31
N MET A 234 -19.31 -8.75 3.11
CA MET A 234 -18.64 -8.69 1.80
C MET A 234 -19.32 -9.65 0.82
N ILE A 235 -19.97 -9.11 -0.19
CA ILE A 235 -20.63 -9.90 -1.24
C ILE A 235 -19.60 -10.83 -1.90
N ARG A 236 -19.96 -12.13 -2.01
CA ARG A 236 -19.13 -13.19 -2.59
C ARG A 236 -17.85 -13.51 -1.81
N TYR A 237 -17.50 -12.75 -0.81
CA TYR A 237 -16.50 -13.13 0.19
C TYR A 237 -17.20 -13.67 1.46
N ASP A 238 -18.19 -14.53 1.23
CA ASP A 238 -19.05 -15.16 2.25
C ASP A 238 -18.78 -16.66 2.39
N GLY A 239 -17.76 -17.18 1.71
CA GLY A 239 -17.39 -18.59 1.71
C GLY A 239 -18.25 -19.46 0.78
N THR A 240 -19.09 -18.88 -0.07
CA THR A 240 -19.96 -19.64 -1.00
C THR A 240 -19.58 -19.50 -2.46
N TYR A 241 -18.95 -18.40 -2.84
CA TYR A 241 -18.61 -18.13 -4.24
C TYR A 241 -17.33 -18.87 -4.68
N VAL A 242 -17.39 -19.49 -5.85
CA VAL A 242 -16.25 -20.19 -6.45
C VAL A 242 -15.67 -19.34 -7.58
N PHE A 243 -14.43 -18.89 -7.39
CA PHE A 243 -13.67 -18.11 -8.35
C PHE A 243 -12.40 -18.85 -8.76
N GLY A 244 -12.16 -19.00 -10.06
CA GLY A 244 -10.99 -19.71 -10.57
C GLY A 244 -10.87 -21.18 -10.12
N GLY A 245 -11.99 -21.80 -9.69
CA GLY A 245 -12.04 -23.17 -9.18
C GLY A 245 -11.83 -23.31 -7.68
N GLU A 246 -11.65 -22.19 -6.97
CA GLU A 246 -11.48 -22.12 -5.51
C GLU A 246 -12.62 -21.32 -4.87
N THR A 247 -13.06 -21.76 -3.69
CA THR A 247 -14.03 -21.00 -2.92
C THR A 247 -13.35 -19.79 -2.28
N LEU A 248 -13.88 -18.59 -2.55
CA LEU A 248 -13.35 -17.38 -1.91
C LEU A 248 -13.59 -17.42 -0.39
N PRO A 249 -12.64 -16.92 0.40
CA PRO A 249 -12.76 -16.91 1.86
C PRO A 249 -13.88 -15.98 2.32
N VAL A 250 -14.33 -16.19 3.55
CA VAL A 250 -15.14 -15.21 4.26
C VAL A 250 -14.24 -14.02 4.61
N VAL A 251 -14.69 -12.82 4.30
CA VAL A 251 -14.00 -11.57 4.67
C VAL A 251 -15.00 -10.65 5.34
N ASP A 252 -14.77 -10.32 6.59
CA ASP A 252 -15.47 -9.22 7.25
C ASP A 252 -14.87 -7.90 6.73
N PRO A 253 -15.66 -6.99 6.16
CA PRO A 253 -15.14 -5.71 5.67
C PRO A 253 -14.49 -4.87 6.77
N ASN A 254 -14.91 -5.02 8.02
CA ASN A 254 -14.29 -4.33 9.15
C ASN A 254 -12.89 -4.86 9.49
N ASP A 255 -12.56 -6.10 9.13
CA ASP A 255 -11.22 -6.65 9.32
C ASP A 255 -10.20 -6.06 8.34
N ILE A 256 -10.66 -5.40 7.28
CA ILE A 256 -9.80 -4.80 6.25
C ILE A 256 -9.96 -3.28 6.12
N LEU A 257 -10.54 -2.60 7.13
CA LEU A 257 -10.58 -1.13 7.17
C LEU A 257 -9.18 -0.55 7.09
N ASP A 258 -8.27 -1.06 7.89
CA ASP A 258 -6.86 -0.76 7.79
C ASP A 258 -6.21 -1.63 6.70
N SER A 259 -5.63 -1.03 5.67
CA SER A 259 -4.95 -1.75 4.58
C SER A 259 -3.81 -2.64 5.10
N ARG A 260 -3.21 -2.28 6.23
CA ARG A 260 -2.14 -3.03 6.90
C ARG A 260 -2.61 -4.41 7.40
N ALA A 261 -3.91 -4.59 7.64
CA ALA A 261 -4.47 -5.91 7.97
C ALA A 261 -4.29 -6.93 6.82
N LEU A 262 -4.15 -6.43 5.59
CA LEU A 262 -3.80 -7.22 4.41
C LEU A 262 -2.28 -7.22 4.11
N GLY A 263 -1.46 -6.59 4.94
CA GLY A 263 -0.04 -6.38 4.67
C GLY A 263 0.23 -5.37 3.55
N VAL A 264 -0.72 -4.46 3.29
CA VAL A 264 -0.59 -3.42 2.26
C VAL A 264 -0.26 -2.09 2.91
N PHE A 265 0.85 -1.50 2.48
CA PHE A 265 1.37 -0.21 2.89
C PHE A 265 1.42 0.74 1.70
N TYR A 266 1.42 2.05 1.96
CA TYR A 266 1.56 3.07 0.95
C TYR A 266 2.83 3.88 1.16
N ALA A 267 3.63 4.00 0.09
CA ALA A 267 4.80 4.87 0.09
C ALA A 267 4.43 6.26 -0.44
N GLU A 268 5.00 7.28 0.17
CA GLU A 268 4.87 8.68 -0.24
C GLU A 268 6.20 9.41 -0.11
N ASN A 269 6.51 10.25 -1.09
CA ASN A 269 7.70 11.10 -1.02
C ASN A 269 8.99 10.32 -0.73
N GLU A 270 9.20 9.23 -1.44
CA GLU A 270 10.37 8.36 -1.32
C GLU A 270 10.50 7.67 0.06
N LEU A 271 9.41 7.55 0.81
CA LEU A 271 9.35 6.94 2.12
C LEU A 271 8.19 5.94 2.23
N ALA A 272 8.48 4.74 2.68
CA ALA A 272 7.51 3.73 3.11
C ALA A 272 7.60 3.55 4.62
N GLU A 273 6.49 3.78 5.33
CA GLU A 273 6.39 3.56 6.78
C GLU A 273 5.69 2.22 7.04
N LEU A 274 6.43 1.27 7.63
CA LEU A 274 5.91 -0.03 8.06
C LEU A 274 5.63 0.05 9.57
N ASP A 275 4.37 0.16 9.92
CA ASP A 275 3.91 0.30 11.30
C ASP A 275 2.64 -0.50 11.56
N ASN A 276 2.31 -0.72 12.84
CA ASN A 276 1.06 -1.36 13.28
C ASN A 276 0.75 -2.69 12.56
N TYR A 277 1.77 -3.53 12.40
CA TYR A 277 1.68 -4.78 11.68
C TYR A 277 2.38 -5.93 12.41
N ILE A 278 1.81 -7.12 12.31
CA ILE A 278 2.36 -8.32 12.91
C ILE A 278 2.75 -9.30 11.81
N ILE A 279 4.06 -9.51 11.65
CA ILE A 279 4.61 -10.53 10.76
C ILE A 279 4.24 -11.90 11.33
N SER A 280 3.58 -12.72 10.54
CA SER A 280 3.05 -14.02 10.95
C SER A 280 3.44 -15.19 10.05
N ASN A 281 3.89 -14.92 8.83
CA ASN A 281 4.30 -15.95 7.87
C ASN A 281 5.54 -16.71 8.34
N THR A 282 5.64 -17.98 7.96
CA THR A 282 6.72 -18.85 8.39
C THR A 282 7.94 -18.76 7.47
N TYR A 283 9.06 -19.34 7.92
CA TYR A 283 10.33 -19.39 7.16
C TYR A 283 10.20 -19.93 5.72
N ASN A 284 9.29 -20.86 5.49
CA ASN A 284 9.10 -21.43 4.15
C ASN A 284 8.37 -20.50 3.17
N ASP A 285 7.78 -19.45 3.70
CA ASP A 285 6.98 -18.48 2.96
C ASP A 285 7.10 -17.10 3.65
N PRO A 286 8.28 -16.47 3.58
CA PRO A 286 8.51 -15.21 4.28
C PRO A 286 7.68 -14.08 3.69
N GLU A 287 7.24 -13.17 4.54
CA GLU A 287 6.67 -11.91 4.10
C GLU A 287 7.72 -11.05 3.41
N TYR A 288 7.37 -10.38 2.32
CA TYR A 288 8.33 -9.69 1.49
C TYR A 288 7.95 -8.23 1.28
N PHE A 289 8.76 -7.31 1.83
CA PHE A 289 8.57 -5.86 1.71
C PHE A 289 9.70 -5.30 0.85
N TYR A 290 9.34 -4.74 -0.30
CA TYR A 290 10.30 -4.14 -1.22
C TYR A 290 9.92 -2.70 -1.58
N TYR A 291 10.87 -1.79 -1.47
CA TYR A 291 10.75 -0.42 -1.95
C TYR A 291 12.11 0.15 -2.32
N GLN A 292 12.19 0.85 -3.45
CA GLN A 292 13.48 1.35 -3.95
C GLN A 292 14.11 2.47 -3.11
N TYR A 293 13.28 3.26 -2.41
CA TYR A 293 13.79 4.38 -1.59
C TYR A 293 13.91 3.98 -0.12
N THR A 294 13.45 4.82 0.79
CA THR A 294 13.59 4.56 2.23
C THR A 294 12.43 3.73 2.76
N ILE A 295 12.73 2.64 3.46
CA ILE A 295 11.77 1.90 4.29
C ILE A 295 12.06 2.21 5.76
N GLN A 296 11.05 2.68 6.50
CA GLN A 296 11.12 2.85 7.95
C GLN A 296 10.20 1.83 8.63
N ALA A 297 10.77 0.87 9.35
CA ALA A 297 10.01 -0.11 10.12
C ALA A 297 10.08 0.26 11.61
N GLY A 298 8.91 0.53 12.20
CA GLY A 298 8.82 1.00 13.59
C GLY A 298 7.42 0.82 14.19
N ALA A 299 7.08 1.60 15.16
CA ALA A 299 5.75 1.75 15.79
C ALA A 299 4.83 0.50 15.71
N ASN A 300 5.09 -0.53 16.54
CA ASN A 300 4.33 -1.78 16.57
C ASN A 300 4.48 -2.66 15.29
N PHE A 301 5.57 -2.54 14.56
CA PHE A 301 5.92 -3.52 13.53
C PHE A 301 6.65 -4.69 14.20
N VAL A 302 5.98 -5.84 14.30
CA VAL A 302 6.41 -6.93 15.19
C VAL A 302 6.56 -8.24 14.41
N ALA A 303 7.77 -8.82 14.45
CA ALA A 303 8.00 -10.20 14.02
C ALA A 303 7.83 -11.15 15.20
N THR A 304 6.85 -12.08 15.10
CA THR A 304 6.52 -13.04 16.17
C THR A 304 7.40 -14.29 16.12
N PRO A 305 7.50 -15.07 17.20
CA PRO A 305 8.28 -16.31 17.19
C PRO A 305 7.83 -17.27 16.08
N GLY A 306 8.78 -17.73 15.26
CA GLY A 306 8.51 -18.61 14.12
C GLY A 306 8.07 -17.89 12.84
N SER A 307 7.90 -16.57 12.88
CA SER A 307 7.65 -15.78 11.68
C SER A 307 8.93 -15.46 10.91
N SER A 308 8.79 -15.16 9.63
CA SER A 308 9.90 -14.78 8.76
C SER A 308 9.49 -13.64 7.83
N ALA A 309 10.38 -12.67 7.66
CA ALA A 309 10.19 -11.59 6.70
C ALA A 309 11.50 -11.15 6.04
N VAL A 310 11.36 -10.59 4.85
CA VAL A 310 12.42 -9.91 4.11
C VAL A 310 12.01 -8.46 3.94
N ILE A 311 12.86 -7.53 4.37
CA ILE A 311 12.72 -6.10 4.12
C ILE A 311 13.85 -5.68 3.21
N GLU A 312 13.53 -5.28 2.01
CA GLU A 312 14.52 -4.97 0.97
C GLU A 312 14.31 -3.56 0.43
N SER A 313 15.38 -2.79 0.39
CA SER A 313 15.44 -1.48 -0.24
C SER A 313 16.65 -1.38 -1.17
N VAL A 314 16.59 -0.46 -2.12
CA VAL A 314 17.78 -0.07 -2.91
C VAL A 314 18.57 1.02 -2.18
N ASN A 315 17.87 1.89 -1.45
CA ASN A 315 18.49 3.05 -0.84
C ASN A 315 18.76 2.85 0.66
N GLU A 316 17.72 2.63 1.47
CA GLU A 316 17.87 2.61 2.93
C GLU A 316 16.73 1.84 3.61
N VAL A 317 17.08 1.09 4.67
CA VAL A 317 16.11 0.53 5.63
C VAL A 317 16.47 1.04 7.01
N VAL A 318 15.51 1.68 7.68
CA VAL A 318 15.66 2.23 9.03
C VAL A 318 14.76 1.47 9.99
N LEU A 319 15.34 0.79 10.97
CA LEU A 319 14.58 0.19 12.06
C LEU A 319 14.42 1.24 13.17
N GLN A 320 13.19 1.65 13.43
CA GLN A 320 12.86 2.71 14.37
C GLN A 320 12.42 2.16 15.75
N PRO A 321 12.40 3.01 16.79
CA PRO A 321 11.80 2.63 18.07
C PRO A 321 10.36 2.13 17.91
N GLY A 322 10.08 0.97 18.52
CA GLY A 322 8.78 0.28 18.36
C GLY A 322 8.82 -0.89 17.39
N PHE A 323 9.86 -1.02 16.55
CA PHE A 323 10.17 -2.26 15.87
C PHE A 323 10.56 -3.35 16.87
N LEU A 324 10.02 -4.55 16.69
CA LEU A 324 10.32 -5.67 17.58
C LEU A 324 10.44 -6.99 16.81
N ALA A 325 11.63 -7.57 16.78
CA ALA A 325 11.83 -8.96 16.39
C ALA A 325 11.90 -9.81 17.67
N GLN A 326 10.90 -10.66 17.88
CA GLN A 326 10.85 -11.53 19.05
C GLN A 326 11.79 -12.74 18.87
N SER A 327 12.26 -13.31 19.97
CA SER A 327 13.15 -14.48 19.92
C SER A 327 12.50 -15.63 19.15
N GLY A 328 13.18 -16.13 18.12
CA GLY A 328 12.68 -17.18 17.22
C GLY A 328 11.97 -16.63 15.97
N ALA A 329 11.90 -15.32 15.80
CA ALA A 329 11.58 -14.71 14.50
C ALA A 329 12.82 -14.67 13.60
N GLU A 330 12.62 -14.74 12.29
CA GLU A 330 13.65 -14.60 11.29
C GLU A 330 13.38 -13.35 10.44
N LEU A 331 14.34 -12.44 10.44
CA LEU A 331 14.24 -11.19 9.68
C LEU A 331 15.49 -11.01 8.84
N LEU A 332 15.31 -10.88 7.53
CA LEU A 332 16.37 -10.46 6.61
C LEU A 332 16.11 -9.00 6.21
N VAL A 333 17.06 -8.13 6.52
CA VAL A 333 17.09 -6.76 6.01
C VAL A 333 18.23 -6.66 5.00
N THR A 334 17.93 -6.19 3.79
CA THR A 334 18.94 -6.12 2.73
C THR A 334 18.85 -4.81 1.96
N ILE A 335 20.00 -4.34 1.51
CA ILE A 335 20.12 -3.23 0.56
C ILE A 335 20.64 -3.82 -0.74
N ASP A 336 19.81 -3.74 -1.80
CA ASP A 336 20.18 -4.17 -3.14
C ASP A 336 20.54 -2.94 -3.98
N ASP A 337 21.81 -2.77 -4.32
CA ASP A 337 22.29 -1.63 -5.11
C ASP A 337 21.90 -1.68 -6.58
N GLN A 338 21.09 -2.66 -7.00
CA GLN A 338 20.63 -2.90 -8.39
C GLN A 338 21.77 -2.87 -9.45
N SER A 339 23.03 -2.79 -9.02
CA SER A 339 24.17 -2.79 -9.93
C SER A 339 24.41 -4.17 -10.57
N SER A 340 23.76 -5.20 -10.06
CA SER A 340 23.78 -6.55 -10.61
C SER A 340 22.41 -6.96 -11.15
N SER A 341 22.16 -6.64 -12.43
CA SER A 341 21.04 -7.17 -13.24
C SER A 341 21.02 -8.72 -13.36
N THR A 342 21.67 -9.42 -12.45
CA THR A 342 21.93 -10.86 -12.53
C THR A 342 21.24 -11.69 -11.46
N LEU A 343 20.43 -11.09 -10.55
CA LEU A 343 19.93 -11.83 -9.38
C LEU A 343 18.53 -12.40 -9.48
N LEU A 344 17.85 -12.34 -10.62
CA LEU A 344 16.48 -12.84 -10.73
C LEU A 344 16.27 -13.99 -11.72
N ALA A 345 17.31 -14.68 -12.13
CA ALA A 345 17.16 -16.01 -12.66
C ALA A 345 17.44 -17.06 -11.58
N LYS A 346 16.65 -17.10 -10.53
CA LYS A 346 16.53 -18.32 -9.74
C LYS A 346 15.55 -19.26 -10.41
N SER A 347 15.87 -19.57 -11.65
CA SER A 347 15.49 -20.82 -12.27
C SER A 347 16.01 -21.94 -11.37
N THR A 348 15.13 -22.80 -10.96
CA THR A 348 15.40 -24.11 -10.40
C THR A 348 16.41 -24.89 -11.24
N SER A 349 17.70 -24.73 -10.97
CA SER A 349 18.70 -25.75 -11.25
C SER A 349 19.40 -26.08 -9.94
N VAL A 350 18.96 -27.21 -9.40
CA VAL A 350 19.65 -27.91 -8.33
C VAL A 350 21.03 -28.29 -8.83
N SER A 351 22.08 -27.59 -8.39
CA SER A 351 23.41 -28.13 -8.09
C SER A 351 24.36 -26.97 -7.72
N ASP A 352 24.47 -26.66 -6.49
CA ASP A 352 25.69 -26.68 -5.69
C ASP A 352 25.29 -26.26 -4.27
N LYS A 353 25.28 -27.28 -3.43
CA LYS A 353 25.16 -27.10 -1.99
C LYS A 353 26.41 -26.42 -1.47
N ARG A 354 26.42 -25.12 -1.33
CA ARG A 354 27.03 -24.46 -0.19
C ARG A 354 25.85 -24.09 0.74
N GLU A 355 25.75 -24.82 1.83
CA GLU A 355 25.03 -24.34 3.00
C GLU A 355 25.76 -23.06 3.45
N VAL A 356 25.37 -21.92 2.92
CA VAL A 356 25.64 -20.64 3.54
C VAL A 356 24.52 -20.49 4.56
N ASN A 357 24.88 -20.62 5.82
CA ASN A 357 23.99 -20.25 6.91
C ASN A 357 23.62 -18.77 6.69
N PRO A 358 22.36 -18.39 6.46
CA PRO A 358 21.97 -17.00 6.21
C PRO A 358 22.24 -16.06 7.39
N PHE A 359 22.73 -16.61 8.48
CA PHE A 359 23.14 -15.88 9.69
C PHE A 359 24.64 -15.97 9.95
N ASP A 360 25.48 -16.08 8.90
CA ASP A 360 26.91 -16.01 9.08
C ASP A 360 27.29 -14.60 9.59
N PRO A 361 27.87 -14.45 10.80
CA PRO A 361 28.12 -13.14 11.42
C PRO A 361 28.99 -12.18 10.59
N VAL A 362 29.61 -12.66 9.51
CA VAL A 362 30.46 -11.84 8.64
C VAL A 362 29.68 -10.95 7.68
N GLU A 363 28.38 -11.24 7.39
CA GLU A 363 27.53 -10.39 6.53
C GLU A 363 26.75 -9.32 7.29
N LEU A 364 26.78 -9.35 8.63
CA LEU A 364 26.16 -8.33 9.47
C LEU A 364 26.99 -7.04 9.60
N GLU A 365 28.18 -6.94 9.01
CA GLU A 365 29.00 -5.72 9.07
C GLU A 365 28.49 -4.54 8.23
N GLN A 366 27.40 -4.70 7.47
CA GLN A 366 26.80 -3.57 6.73
C GLN A 366 25.45 -3.10 7.29
N VAL A 367 24.96 -3.72 8.33
CA VAL A 367 23.96 -3.08 9.15
C VAL A 367 24.64 -1.95 9.91
N TRP A 368 24.40 -0.70 9.50
CA TRP A 368 24.77 0.44 10.31
C TRP A 368 23.97 0.39 11.62
N LEU A 369 24.34 -0.55 12.48
CA LEU A 369 24.22 -0.32 13.91
C LEU A 369 25.01 0.95 14.15
N TRP A 370 24.36 2.00 14.60
CA TRP A 370 25.04 3.14 15.18
C TRP A 370 26.16 2.61 16.06
N SER A 371 27.41 2.94 15.68
CA SER A 371 28.56 2.51 16.46
C SER A 371 28.26 2.85 17.91
N GLU A 372 28.45 1.87 18.80
CA GLU A 372 28.49 2.09 20.24
C GLU A 372 29.67 3.01 20.58
N GLY A 373 29.47 4.26 20.37
CA GLY A 373 30.39 5.33 20.69
C GLY A 373 29.61 6.60 20.51
N ASP A 374 29.04 7.09 21.62
CA ASP A 374 28.47 8.41 21.81
C ASP A 374 26.95 8.59 21.71
N VAL A 375 26.11 7.59 21.86
CA VAL A 375 24.73 7.82 22.27
C VAL A 375 24.53 7.18 23.63
N ASP A 376 24.57 7.98 24.66
CA ASP A 376 24.06 7.65 25.98
C ASP A 376 22.61 7.12 25.76
N PRO A 377 22.25 5.89 26.21
CA PRO A 377 20.88 5.40 26.14
C PRO A 377 19.85 6.35 26.76
N ASP A 378 20.32 7.27 27.61
CA ASP A 378 19.53 8.36 28.19
C ASP A 378 19.23 9.53 27.22
N ASP A 379 19.78 9.56 26.01
CA ASP A 379 19.59 10.63 25.03
C ASP A 379 18.55 10.35 23.93
N ALA A 380 18.00 9.15 23.87
CA ALA A 380 16.88 8.86 22.97
C ALA A 380 15.68 9.77 23.28
N VAL A 381 15.19 10.50 22.28
CA VAL A 381 14.05 11.42 22.44
C VAL A 381 12.79 10.72 21.98
N VAL A 382 11.80 10.68 22.85
CA VAL A 382 10.46 10.22 22.49
C VAL A 382 9.50 11.41 22.46
N ILE A 383 8.83 11.63 21.32
CA ILE A 383 7.65 12.48 21.32
C ILE A 383 6.50 11.70 21.96
N ILE A 384 6.02 12.22 23.10
CA ILE A 384 4.87 11.64 23.78
C ILE A 384 3.58 12.05 23.07
N LYS A 385 3.50 13.32 22.61
CA LYS A 385 2.28 13.86 22.00
C LYS A 385 2.52 15.10 21.17
N THR A 386 1.76 15.24 20.07
CA THR A 386 1.69 16.46 19.26
C THR A 386 0.24 16.87 19.14
N PHE A 387 -0.12 18.07 19.57
CA PHE A 387 -1.53 18.53 19.61
C PHE A 387 -1.65 20.05 19.59
N PRO A 388 -2.77 20.60 19.08
CA PRO A 388 -3.70 19.92 18.21
C PRO A 388 -3.03 19.51 16.89
N ASN A 389 -3.46 18.43 16.29
CA ASN A 389 -3.14 18.06 14.93
C ASN A 389 -4.40 17.39 14.36
N PRO A 390 -5.10 18.00 13.40
CA PRO A 390 -4.73 19.27 12.72
C PRO A 390 -4.66 20.48 13.64
N PHE A 391 -3.81 21.46 13.25
CA PHE A 391 -3.64 22.70 14.01
C PHE A 391 -4.15 23.92 13.22
N ASP A 392 -4.51 24.99 13.92
CA ASP A 392 -4.86 26.27 13.30
C ASP A 392 -3.82 27.37 13.59
N SER A 393 -3.72 27.82 14.82
CA SER A 393 -2.91 28.98 15.18
C SER A 393 -1.66 28.63 15.98
N HIS A 394 -1.61 27.42 16.53
CA HIS A 394 -0.52 26.93 17.36
C HIS A 394 -0.45 25.42 17.34
N ILE A 395 0.70 24.87 17.68
CA ILE A 395 0.92 23.44 17.87
C ILE A 395 1.82 23.22 19.08
N THR A 396 1.53 22.20 19.85
CA THR A 396 2.30 21.81 21.02
C THR A 396 2.88 20.43 20.83
N ILE A 397 4.19 20.30 21.08
CA ILE A 397 4.91 19.03 21.06
C ILE A 397 5.37 18.74 22.48
N LYS A 398 5.02 17.58 22.99
CA LYS A 398 5.46 17.11 24.30
C LYS A 398 6.53 16.06 24.16
N LEU A 399 7.69 16.27 24.78
CA LEU A 399 8.82 15.36 24.85
C LEU A 399 8.77 14.51 26.12
N ASP A 400 9.51 13.44 26.13
CA ASP A 400 9.69 12.53 27.26
C ASP A 400 10.39 13.19 28.46
N LYS A 401 11.34 14.08 28.16
CA LYS A 401 12.11 14.81 29.19
C LYS A 401 12.44 16.24 28.77
N LYS A 402 12.77 17.08 29.73
CA LYS A 402 13.17 18.48 29.49
C LYS A 402 14.55 18.56 28.86
N ARG A 403 14.67 19.41 27.83
CA ARG A 403 15.94 19.67 27.14
C ARG A 403 15.92 21.01 26.40
N ASP A 404 17.12 21.45 25.99
CA ASP A 404 17.27 22.53 25.03
C ASP A 404 17.08 21.98 23.62
N CYS A 405 16.22 22.64 22.85
CA CYS A 405 15.98 22.20 21.48
C CYS A 405 15.45 23.32 20.58
N VAL A 406 15.51 23.11 19.30
CA VAL A 406 14.97 24.01 18.28
C VAL A 406 13.90 23.27 17.50
N ILE A 407 12.74 23.89 17.30
CA ILE A 407 11.73 23.44 16.36
C ILE A 407 11.93 24.18 15.05
N GLU A 408 11.98 23.43 13.98
CA GLU A 408 11.98 23.90 12.60
C GLU A 408 10.72 23.41 11.91
N ILE A 409 9.97 24.32 11.27
CA ILE A 409 8.76 23.97 10.49
C ILE A 409 9.05 24.22 9.03
N TYR A 410 8.85 23.20 8.22
CA TYR A 410 9.05 23.22 6.76
C TYR A 410 7.73 22.99 6.03
N ASN A 411 7.61 23.60 4.86
CA ASN A 411 6.56 23.20 3.92
C ASN A 411 6.99 21.94 3.13
N MET A 412 6.07 21.39 2.33
CA MET A 412 6.30 20.17 1.58
C MET A 412 7.33 20.30 0.43
N VAL A 413 7.75 21.51 0.07
CA VAL A 413 8.88 21.72 -0.87
C VAL A 413 10.22 21.92 -0.12
N GLY A 414 10.28 21.64 1.18
CA GLY A 414 11.50 21.72 1.98
C GLY A 414 11.93 23.14 2.36
N ALA A 415 11.09 24.16 2.13
CA ALA A 415 11.42 25.51 2.55
C ALA A 415 11.15 25.68 4.05
N LEU A 416 12.15 26.18 4.80
CA LEU A 416 12.01 26.54 6.21
C LEU A 416 11.03 27.71 6.36
N ILE A 417 9.94 27.47 7.07
CA ILE A 417 8.87 28.44 7.31
C ILE A 417 9.04 29.13 8.65
N LYS A 418 9.43 28.38 9.68
CA LYS A 418 9.57 28.91 11.03
C LYS A 418 10.60 28.14 11.81
N GLN A 419 11.33 28.85 12.67
CA GLN A 419 12.25 28.26 13.63
C GLN A 419 12.01 28.87 14.99
N VAL A 420 11.97 28.05 16.05
CA VAL A 420 11.74 28.49 17.43
C VAL A 420 12.68 27.72 18.35
N VAL A 421 13.40 28.46 19.18
CA VAL A 421 14.32 27.92 20.20
C VAL A 421 13.58 27.78 21.54
N PHE A 422 13.81 26.65 22.18
CA PHE A 422 13.27 26.34 23.51
C PHE A 422 14.40 25.97 24.45
N GLU A 423 14.35 26.54 25.67
CA GLU A 423 15.32 26.30 26.72
C GLU A 423 14.73 25.40 27.80
N PHE A 424 15.39 24.30 28.08
CA PHE A 424 15.14 23.33 29.15
C PHE A 424 13.66 23.05 29.46
N THR A 425 12.90 22.68 28.41
CA THR A 425 11.48 22.35 28.52
C THR A 425 11.15 20.99 27.86
N ASP A 426 10.09 20.36 28.34
CA ASP A 426 9.48 19.15 27.74
C ASP A 426 8.22 19.49 26.96
N THR A 427 7.79 20.76 26.95
CA THR A 427 6.57 21.19 26.29
C THR A 427 6.89 22.36 25.38
N LEU A 428 6.82 22.11 24.08
CA LEU A 428 7.24 22.99 23.01
C LEU A 428 6.00 23.58 22.34
N GLU A 429 5.58 24.78 22.73
CA GLU A 429 4.42 25.43 22.16
C GLU A 429 4.82 26.42 21.07
N VAL A 430 4.56 26.11 19.80
CA VAL A 430 4.79 27.02 18.67
C VAL A 430 3.51 27.77 18.35
N LYS A 431 3.54 29.08 18.55
CA LYS A 431 2.41 30.00 18.32
C LYS A 431 2.56 30.81 17.04
N ASN A 432 1.51 31.55 16.70
CA ASN A 432 1.46 32.46 15.56
C ASN A 432 1.66 31.71 14.22
N LEU A 433 0.89 30.64 14.03
CA LEU A 433 0.85 29.84 12.80
C LEU A 433 -0.39 30.14 11.93
N TYR A 434 -1.25 31.07 12.34
CA TYR A 434 -2.47 31.45 11.63
C TYR A 434 -2.24 32.00 10.21
N GLY A 435 -1.02 32.46 9.90
CA GLY A 435 -0.66 32.95 8.57
C GLY A 435 -0.19 31.86 7.60
N LEU A 436 -0.13 30.62 8.03
CA LEU A 436 0.21 29.50 7.17
C LEU A 436 -1.00 29.10 6.32
N ALA A 437 -0.77 28.75 5.08
CA ALA A 437 -1.81 28.18 4.22
C ALA A 437 -2.26 26.82 4.76
N PRO A 438 -3.53 26.41 4.59
CA PRO A 438 -3.94 25.04 4.85
C PRO A 438 -3.09 24.04 4.07
N GLY A 439 -2.73 22.94 4.72
CA GLY A 439 -1.90 21.91 4.09
C GLY A 439 -0.96 21.21 5.07
N THR A 440 -0.15 20.31 4.56
CA THR A 440 0.82 19.52 5.31
C THR A 440 2.12 20.31 5.53
N TYR A 441 2.67 20.18 6.72
CA TYR A 441 3.96 20.72 7.13
C TYR A 441 4.79 19.66 7.82
N VAL A 442 6.10 19.82 7.80
CA VAL A 442 7.03 18.96 8.52
C VAL A 442 7.60 19.73 9.69
N ILE A 443 7.48 19.17 10.88
CA ILE A 443 8.14 19.68 12.08
C ILE A 443 9.36 18.82 12.35
N LYS A 444 10.51 19.48 12.48
CA LYS A 444 11.76 18.89 12.88
C LYS A 444 12.18 19.46 14.22
N VAL A 445 12.51 18.60 15.17
CA VAL A 445 13.08 18.99 16.47
C VAL A 445 14.57 18.66 16.43
N VAL A 446 15.40 19.63 16.69
CA VAL A 446 16.85 19.47 16.73
C VAL A 446 17.39 19.87 18.10
N ASP A 447 18.49 19.28 18.54
CA ASP A 447 19.18 19.67 19.78
C ASP A 447 19.98 20.96 19.60
N SER A 448 20.61 21.39 20.68
CA SER A 448 21.47 22.58 20.69
C SER A 448 22.71 22.47 19.79
N HIS A 449 23.05 21.26 19.32
CA HIS A 449 24.19 20.99 18.44
C HIS A 449 23.75 20.81 16.98
N GLY A 450 22.45 20.94 16.69
CA GLY A 450 21.91 20.78 15.36
C GLY A 450 21.60 19.32 14.94
N LYS A 451 21.75 18.36 15.87
CA LYS A 451 21.37 16.96 15.63
C LYS A 451 19.86 16.84 15.62
N THR A 452 19.33 16.20 14.60
CA THR A 452 17.90 15.91 14.51
C THR A 452 17.50 14.89 15.58
N LEU A 453 16.54 15.27 16.40
CA LEU A 453 15.98 14.42 17.44
C LEU A 453 14.72 13.72 16.95
N VAL A 454 13.91 14.43 16.14
CA VAL A 454 12.61 13.94 15.68
C VAL A 454 12.15 14.73 14.45
N VAL A 455 11.46 14.06 13.56
CA VAL A 455 10.72 14.66 12.43
C VAL A 455 9.28 14.17 12.48
N LYS A 456 8.30 15.04 12.28
CA LYS A 456 6.87 14.68 12.28
C LYS A 456 6.08 15.52 11.28
N LYS A 457 5.19 14.88 10.52
CA LYS A 457 4.18 15.57 9.70
C LYS A 457 3.06 16.12 10.59
N VAL A 458 2.57 17.30 10.25
CA VAL A 458 1.44 17.96 10.91
C VAL A 458 0.58 18.65 9.87
N ILE A 459 -0.71 18.78 10.16
CA ILE A 459 -1.70 19.33 9.24
C ILE A 459 -2.16 20.70 9.75
N LYS A 460 -2.11 21.71 8.89
CA LYS A 460 -2.69 23.04 9.12
C LYS A 460 -4.09 23.09 8.48
N MET A 461 -5.08 23.46 9.28
CA MET A 461 -6.44 23.76 8.79
C MET A 461 -6.52 25.14 8.15
#